data_ba82a4e8bc7cc1c57b4d9c7088cae86f
#
_entry.id   ba82a4e8bc7cc1c57b4d9c7088cae86f
#
_cell.length_a   1.000
_cell.length_b   1.000
_cell.length_c   1.000
_cell.angle_alpha   90.00
_cell.angle_beta   90.00
_cell.angle_gamma   90.00
#
_symmetry.space_group_name_H-M   'P 1'
#
loop_
_entity.id
_entity.type
_entity.pdbx_description
1 polymer ?
#
loop_
_entity_poly.entity_id
_entity_poly.type
_entity_poly.pdbx_seq_one_letter_code
_entity_poly.pdbx_strand_id
1 'polypeptide(L)'
;MATDRVSADRVPVAVMARAPVAGRAKTRLAPLLGAAGAARAHRQLLLRTLQTVQRSGLPLQLWCEPSANQRFFRALARVSACTGLDQPAGDLGQRMHAAFAAHACQSQTPLLLIGTDCPALDPQHLHQAAQRLLDADEAVFTPAEDGGYVLVGLRRPQPALFEAIDWGTDQVMAQTRARLRQLGLRCSEMPALWDVDEPADWQRWLSIKPPTHRT
;
A
#
# COMPACT_ATOMS: atom_id res chain seq x y z
N MET A 1 -19.81 8.50 30.19
CA MET A 1 -19.59 8.82 28.76
C MET A 1 -19.08 7.58 28.08
N ALA A 2 -19.87 6.92 27.24
CA ALA A 2 -19.40 5.78 26.47
C ALA A 2 -18.38 6.29 25.44
N THR A 3 -17.12 5.90 25.59
CA THR A 3 -16.11 6.09 24.55
C THR A 3 -16.57 5.26 23.36
N ASP A 4 -17.04 5.93 22.31
CA ASP A 4 -17.38 5.31 21.03
C ASP A 4 -16.11 4.62 20.51
N ARG A 5 -15.99 3.31 20.75
CA ARG A 5 -14.82 2.55 20.26
C ARG A 5 -14.87 2.57 18.75
N VAL A 6 -13.85 3.15 18.14
CA VAL A 6 -13.68 3.13 16.69
C VAL A 6 -13.68 1.67 16.25
N SER A 7 -14.62 1.29 15.39
CA SER A 7 -14.67 -0.04 14.78
C SER A 7 -13.56 -0.18 13.71
N ALA A 8 -13.06 -1.39 13.51
CA ALA A 8 -12.08 -1.69 12.46
C ALA A 8 -12.56 -1.24 11.07
N ASP A 9 -13.86 -1.30 10.81
CA ASP A 9 -14.48 -0.87 9.54
C ASP A 9 -14.32 0.64 9.25
N ARG A 10 -13.89 1.42 10.24
CA ARG A 10 -13.64 2.87 10.12
C ARG A 10 -12.17 3.22 9.88
N VAL A 11 -11.27 2.25 9.88
CA VAL A 11 -9.84 2.46 9.63
C VAL A 11 -9.61 2.53 8.12
N PRO A 12 -9.25 3.69 7.55
CA PRO A 12 -9.07 3.78 6.11
C PRO A 12 -7.77 3.13 5.64
N VAL A 13 -7.78 2.79 4.34
CA VAL A 13 -6.62 2.26 3.61
C VAL A 13 -6.18 3.27 2.57
N ALA A 14 -4.98 3.83 2.76
CA ALA A 14 -4.29 4.66 1.77
C ALA A 14 -3.57 3.75 0.77
N VAL A 15 -3.92 3.84 -0.51
CA VAL A 15 -3.27 3.10 -1.59
C VAL A 15 -2.34 4.04 -2.34
N MET A 16 -1.03 3.81 -2.25
CA MET A 16 0.00 4.56 -2.99
C MET A 16 0.09 4.01 -4.41
N ALA A 17 -0.49 4.73 -5.37
CA ALA A 17 -0.65 4.25 -6.74
C ALA A 17 0.11 5.10 -7.75
N ARG A 18 0.90 4.44 -8.60
CA ARG A 18 1.52 5.05 -9.78
C ARG A 18 0.65 4.82 -11.01
N ALA A 19 0.57 5.79 -11.91
CA ALA A 19 -0.13 5.62 -13.18
C ALA A 19 0.54 4.54 -14.05
N PRO A 20 -0.23 3.65 -14.70
CA PRO A 20 0.32 2.57 -15.53
C PRO A 20 0.80 3.10 -16.90
N VAL A 21 1.92 3.82 -16.89
CA VAL A 21 2.52 4.43 -18.08
C VAL A 21 3.69 3.57 -18.57
N ALA A 22 3.69 3.24 -19.87
CA ALA A 22 4.77 2.46 -20.48
C ALA A 22 6.14 3.13 -20.28
N GLY A 23 7.13 2.35 -19.89
CA GLY A 23 8.48 2.79 -19.56
C GLY A 23 8.63 3.49 -18.19
N ARG A 24 7.53 3.66 -17.41
CA ARG A 24 7.57 4.27 -16.07
C ARG A 24 7.06 3.37 -14.95
N ALA A 25 6.31 2.32 -15.28
CA ALA A 25 5.76 1.39 -14.32
C ALA A 25 6.35 -0.01 -14.55
N LYS A 26 6.75 -0.69 -13.47
CA LYS A 26 7.30 -2.06 -13.49
C LYS A 26 8.39 -2.26 -14.54
N THR A 27 9.37 -1.37 -14.57
CA THR A 27 10.46 -1.38 -15.55
C THR A 27 11.30 -2.66 -15.51
N ARG A 28 11.39 -3.32 -14.34
CA ARG A 28 12.06 -4.63 -14.17
C ARG A 28 11.32 -5.77 -14.91
N LEU A 29 10.02 -5.63 -15.17
CA LEU A 29 9.28 -6.57 -16.02
C LEU A 29 9.43 -6.30 -17.50
N ALA A 30 9.99 -5.16 -17.92
CA ALA A 30 10.09 -4.79 -19.32
C ALA A 30 10.94 -5.75 -20.18
N PRO A 31 12.02 -6.37 -19.69
CA PRO A 31 12.74 -7.40 -20.46
C PRO A 31 11.86 -8.60 -20.86
N LEU A 32 10.90 -8.98 -19.99
CA LEU A 32 10.00 -10.10 -20.25
C LEU A 32 8.76 -9.68 -21.06
N LEU A 33 8.18 -8.52 -20.77
CA LEU A 33 6.84 -8.13 -21.24
C LEU A 33 6.84 -6.99 -22.25
N GLY A 34 7.99 -6.35 -22.47
CA GLY A 34 8.07 -5.04 -23.11
C GLY A 34 7.49 -3.92 -22.24
N ALA A 35 7.79 -2.66 -22.56
CA ALA A 35 7.33 -1.52 -21.77
C ALA A 35 5.80 -1.43 -21.65
N ALA A 36 5.08 -1.68 -22.75
CA ALA A 36 3.61 -1.70 -22.76
C ALA A 36 3.04 -2.88 -21.96
N GLY A 37 3.68 -4.05 -22.02
CA GLY A 37 3.32 -5.23 -21.23
C GLY A 37 3.50 -4.99 -19.75
N ALA A 38 4.61 -4.41 -19.32
CA ALA A 38 4.90 -4.05 -17.95
C ALA A 38 3.86 -3.04 -17.39
N ALA A 39 3.46 -2.04 -18.19
CA ALA A 39 2.40 -1.11 -17.80
C ALA A 39 1.02 -1.81 -17.67
N ARG A 40 0.70 -2.79 -18.54
CA ARG A 40 -0.51 -3.61 -18.39
C ARG A 40 -0.48 -4.48 -17.15
N ALA A 41 0.67 -5.09 -16.84
CA ALA A 41 0.87 -5.86 -15.60
C ALA A 41 0.64 -5.00 -14.37
N HIS A 42 1.27 -3.83 -14.31
CA HIS A 42 1.06 -2.86 -13.23
C HIS A 42 -0.42 -2.46 -13.08
N ARG A 43 -1.10 -2.17 -14.19
CA ARG A 43 -2.54 -1.88 -14.16
C ARG A 43 -3.36 -3.02 -13.56
N GLN A 44 -3.03 -4.27 -13.88
CA GLN A 44 -3.76 -5.43 -13.34
C GLN A 44 -3.56 -5.54 -11.82
N LEU A 45 -2.33 -5.37 -11.33
CA LEU A 45 -2.00 -5.38 -9.90
C LEU A 45 -2.73 -4.26 -9.15
N LEU A 46 -2.67 -3.03 -9.68
CA LEU A 46 -3.37 -1.88 -9.10
C LEU A 46 -4.88 -2.12 -9.00
N LEU A 47 -5.53 -2.57 -10.06
CA LEU A 47 -6.97 -2.85 -10.05
C LEU A 47 -7.32 -3.97 -9.06
N ARG A 48 -6.48 -5.00 -8.92
CA ARG A 48 -6.65 -6.05 -7.91
C ARG A 48 -6.54 -5.48 -6.49
N THR A 49 -5.55 -4.64 -6.23
CA THR A 49 -5.41 -3.99 -4.91
C THR A 49 -6.66 -3.18 -4.56
N LEU A 50 -7.17 -2.38 -5.50
CA LEU A 50 -8.40 -1.62 -5.27
C LEU A 50 -9.60 -2.53 -5.01
N GLN A 51 -9.73 -3.65 -5.74
CA GLN A 51 -10.78 -4.65 -5.49
C GLN A 51 -10.63 -5.29 -4.10
N THR A 52 -9.41 -5.55 -3.64
CA THR A 52 -9.15 -6.08 -2.29
C THR A 52 -9.64 -5.10 -1.23
N VAL A 53 -9.28 -3.81 -1.35
CA VAL A 53 -9.75 -2.77 -0.41
C VAL A 53 -11.27 -2.62 -0.49
N GLN A 54 -11.86 -2.61 -1.68
CA GLN A 54 -13.31 -2.54 -1.84
C GLN A 54 -14.04 -3.71 -1.18
N ARG A 55 -13.51 -4.94 -1.34
CA ARG A 55 -14.08 -6.14 -0.72
C ARG A 55 -13.92 -6.18 0.80
N SER A 56 -12.94 -5.48 1.35
CA SER A 56 -12.81 -5.34 2.81
C SER A 56 -13.87 -4.42 3.40
N GLY A 57 -14.52 -3.57 2.60
CA GLY A 57 -15.44 -2.55 3.10
C GLY A 57 -14.76 -1.39 3.83
N LEU A 58 -13.41 -1.39 3.96
CA LEU A 58 -12.67 -0.30 4.58
C LEU A 58 -12.67 0.94 3.69
N PRO A 59 -12.71 2.16 4.27
CA PRO A 59 -12.65 3.39 3.48
C PRO A 59 -11.35 3.49 2.67
N LEU A 60 -11.45 3.85 1.39
CA LEU A 60 -10.33 3.96 0.47
C LEU A 60 -9.87 5.41 0.33
N GLN A 61 -8.57 5.66 0.47
CA GLN A 61 -7.88 6.88 0.05
C GLN A 61 -6.90 6.51 -1.08
N LEU A 62 -7.08 7.09 -2.26
CA LEU A 62 -6.19 6.80 -3.41
C LEU A 62 -5.17 7.92 -3.59
N TRP A 63 -3.89 7.64 -3.33
CA TRP A 63 -2.78 8.55 -3.49
C TRP A 63 -2.09 8.33 -4.84
N CYS A 64 -2.20 9.30 -5.74
CA CYS A 64 -1.88 9.19 -7.16
C CYS A 64 -0.53 9.80 -7.53
N GLU A 65 0.31 9.09 -8.29
CA GLU A 65 1.52 9.60 -8.94
C GLU A 65 1.41 9.44 -10.47
N PRO A 66 1.68 10.45 -11.27
CA PRO A 66 2.18 11.78 -10.93
C PRO A 66 1.10 12.75 -10.41
N SER A 67 -0.18 12.48 -10.64
CA SER A 67 -1.29 13.29 -10.19
C SER A 67 -2.62 12.55 -10.36
N ALA A 68 -3.60 12.83 -9.50
CA ALA A 68 -4.98 12.34 -9.61
C ALA A 68 -5.66 12.81 -10.92
N ASN A 69 -5.18 13.90 -11.53
CA ASN A 69 -5.63 14.40 -12.82
C ASN A 69 -5.10 13.61 -14.03
N GLN A 70 -4.19 12.65 -13.81
CA GLN A 70 -3.71 11.80 -14.88
C GLN A 70 -4.87 10.97 -15.48
N ARG A 71 -4.85 10.79 -16.82
CA ARG A 71 -5.96 10.18 -17.58
C ARG A 71 -6.49 8.87 -16.99
N PHE A 72 -5.58 8.01 -16.52
CA PHE A 72 -5.96 6.73 -15.92
C PHE A 72 -6.76 6.91 -14.63
N PHE A 73 -6.27 7.75 -13.70
CA PHE A 73 -6.96 8.00 -12.43
C PHE A 73 -8.27 8.74 -12.59
N ARG A 74 -8.35 9.68 -13.54
CA ARG A 74 -9.62 10.33 -13.92
C ARG A 74 -10.65 9.33 -14.46
N ALA A 75 -10.22 8.37 -15.28
CA ALA A 75 -11.11 7.31 -15.76
C ALA A 75 -11.54 6.37 -14.61
N LEU A 76 -10.62 6.05 -13.70
CA LEU A 76 -10.91 5.23 -12.52
C LEU A 76 -11.92 5.91 -11.59
N ALA A 77 -11.75 7.20 -11.30
CA ALA A 77 -12.66 7.97 -10.44
C ALA A 77 -14.12 8.03 -10.96
N ARG A 78 -14.33 7.85 -12.27
CA ARG A 78 -15.67 7.82 -12.87
C ARG A 78 -16.43 6.51 -12.60
N VAL A 79 -15.70 5.41 -12.36
CA VAL A 79 -16.26 4.06 -12.21
C VAL A 79 -16.16 3.53 -10.78
N SER A 80 -15.31 4.13 -9.97
CA SER A 80 -15.16 3.84 -8.54
C SER A 80 -15.47 5.13 -7.77
N ALA A 81 -16.31 5.08 -6.75
CA ALA A 81 -16.61 6.23 -5.89
C ALA A 81 -15.39 6.64 -5.03
N CYS A 82 -14.24 6.85 -5.67
CA CYS A 82 -12.97 7.14 -5.03
C CYS A 82 -12.39 8.45 -5.55
N THR A 83 -12.15 9.40 -4.63
CA THR A 83 -11.43 10.65 -4.96
C THR A 83 -9.94 10.41 -4.82
N GLY A 84 -9.18 10.70 -5.89
CA GLY A 84 -7.72 10.64 -5.86
C GLY A 84 -7.13 11.87 -5.19
N LEU A 85 -6.06 11.65 -4.45
CA LEU A 85 -5.18 12.67 -3.86
C LEU A 85 -3.83 12.63 -4.57
N ASP A 86 -3.19 13.76 -4.77
CA ASP A 86 -1.85 13.80 -5.37
C ASP A 86 -0.80 13.36 -4.33
N GLN A 87 0.12 12.50 -4.73
CA GLN A 87 1.31 12.25 -3.92
C GLN A 87 2.21 13.48 -4.00
N PRO A 88 2.76 13.96 -2.86
CA PRO A 88 3.70 15.06 -2.88
C PRO A 88 5.03 14.65 -3.54
N ALA A 89 5.85 15.64 -3.86
CA ALA A 89 7.24 15.41 -4.25
C ALA A 89 8.04 14.86 -3.07
N GLY A 90 9.14 14.17 -3.37
CA GLY A 90 10.04 13.59 -2.37
C GLY A 90 10.28 12.10 -2.58
N ASP A 91 11.05 11.50 -1.68
CA ASP A 91 11.28 10.06 -1.65
C ASP A 91 10.03 9.29 -1.16
N LEU A 92 10.12 7.96 -1.14
CA LEU A 92 9.01 7.11 -0.72
C LEU A 92 8.59 7.38 0.73
N GLY A 93 9.55 7.57 1.64
CA GLY A 93 9.28 7.85 3.06
C GLY A 93 8.55 9.15 3.27
N GLN A 94 8.98 10.22 2.61
CA GLN A 94 8.33 11.53 2.66
C GLN A 94 6.89 11.47 2.14
N ARG A 95 6.65 10.73 1.05
CA ARG A 95 5.30 10.53 0.49
C ARG A 95 4.39 9.75 1.43
N MET A 96 4.90 8.67 2.04
CA MET A 96 4.15 7.89 3.04
C MET A 96 3.82 8.73 4.27
N HIS A 97 4.81 9.44 4.81
CA HIS A 97 4.59 10.34 5.95
C HIS A 97 3.52 11.39 5.64
N ALA A 98 3.56 11.99 4.44
CA ALA A 98 2.57 12.99 4.04
C ALA A 98 1.14 12.43 4.02
N ALA A 99 0.95 11.17 3.61
CA ALA A 99 -0.35 10.52 3.66
C ALA A 99 -0.86 10.34 5.10
N PHE A 100 0.01 9.90 6.03
CA PHE A 100 -0.33 9.81 7.45
C PHE A 100 -0.63 11.19 8.06
N ALA A 101 0.18 12.22 7.75
CA ALA A 101 -0.02 13.56 8.27
C ALA A 101 -1.34 14.19 7.76
N ALA A 102 -1.65 14.06 6.46
CA ALA A 102 -2.87 14.56 5.88
C ALA A 102 -4.11 13.88 6.49
N HIS A 103 -4.04 12.56 6.74
CA HIS A 103 -5.12 11.83 7.41
C HIS A 103 -5.32 12.34 8.84
N ALA A 104 -4.24 12.50 9.61
CA ALA A 104 -4.31 12.94 11.00
C ALA A 104 -4.86 14.37 11.18
N CYS A 105 -4.75 15.23 10.16
CA CYS A 105 -5.40 16.54 10.16
C CYS A 105 -6.92 16.47 10.07
N GLN A 106 -7.47 15.35 9.57
CA GLN A 106 -8.90 15.19 9.32
C GLN A 106 -9.56 14.18 10.26
N SER A 107 -8.79 13.26 10.85
CA SER A 107 -9.30 12.14 11.64
C SER A 107 -8.32 11.73 12.73
N GLN A 108 -8.86 11.20 13.82
CA GLN A 108 -8.09 10.57 14.89
C GLN A 108 -8.03 9.04 14.75
N THR A 109 -8.62 8.48 13.70
CA THR A 109 -8.54 7.03 13.45
C THR A 109 -7.14 6.65 12.96
N PRO A 110 -6.68 5.41 13.20
CA PRO A 110 -5.49 4.89 12.55
C PRO A 110 -5.62 4.92 11.02
N LEU A 111 -4.50 4.83 10.32
CA LEU A 111 -4.45 4.68 8.86
C LEU A 111 -3.61 3.46 8.50
N LEU A 112 -4.09 2.64 7.57
CA LEU A 112 -3.29 1.66 6.86
C LEU A 112 -2.79 2.27 5.55
N LEU A 113 -1.55 1.98 5.16
CA LEU A 113 -0.98 2.40 3.90
C LEU A 113 -0.37 1.19 3.19
N ILE A 114 -0.73 1.01 1.91
CA ILE A 114 -0.29 -0.11 1.08
C ILE A 114 0.19 0.37 -0.29
N GLY A 115 1.08 -0.41 -0.90
CA GLY A 115 1.42 -0.32 -2.32
C GLY A 115 0.38 -0.99 -3.21
N THR A 116 0.74 -1.18 -4.48
CA THR A 116 -0.14 -1.82 -5.50
C THR A 116 0.42 -3.14 -6.03
N ASP A 117 1.49 -3.63 -5.45
CA ASP A 117 2.33 -4.67 -6.05
C ASP A 117 2.18 -6.04 -5.40
N CYS A 118 1.45 -6.14 -4.27
CA CYS A 118 1.24 -7.35 -3.49
C CYS A 118 -0.11 -8.03 -3.84
N PRO A 119 -0.14 -9.03 -4.74
CA PRO A 119 -1.37 -9.73 -5.09
C PRO A 119 -1.84 -10.72 -4.01
N ALA A 120 -0.98 -11.03 -3.04
CA ALA A 120 -1.29 -11.91 -1.92
C ALA A 120 -2.09 -11.21 -0.81
N LEU A 121 -2.11 -9.88 -0.79
CA LEU A 121 -2.89 -9.12 0.17
C LEU A 121 -4.40 -9.36 -0.03
N ASP A 122 -5.10 -9.72 1.04
CA ASP A 122 -6.52 -10.01 1.03
C ASP A 122 -7.30 -9.12 2.02
N PRO A 123 -8.65 -9.10 1.97
CA PRO A 123 -9.47 -8.31 2.86
C PRO A 123 -9.30 -8.66 4.35
N GLN A 124 -9.13 -9.93 4.68
CA GLN A 124 -8.97 -10.38 6.06
C GLN A 124 -7.66 -9.84 6.67
N HIS A 125 -6.59 -9.82 5.88
CA HIS A 125 -5.31 -9.27 6.28
C HIS A 125 -5.42 -7.77 6.64
N LEU A 126 -6.17 -6.99 5.84
CA LEU A 126 -6.43 -5.58 6.11
C LEU A 126 -7.21 -5.39 7.42
N HIS A 127 -8.25 -6.18 7.67
CA HIS A 127 -9.01 -6.14 8.92
C HIS A 127 -8.17 -6.51 10.13
N GLN A 128 -7.32 -7.54 10.03
CA GLN A 128 -6.44 -7.93 11.11
C GLN A 128 -5.42 -6.81 11.45
N ALA A 129 -4.84 -6.18 10.42
CA ALA A 129 -3.95 -5.04 10.62
C ALA A 129 -4.66 -3.85 11.28
N ALA A 130 -5.86 -3.51 10.83
CA ALA A 130 -6.69 -2.46 11.44
C ALA A 130 -7.01 -2.77 12.90
N GLN A 131 -7.40 -4.01 13.21
CA GLN A 131 -7.75 -4.43 14.56
C GLN A 131 -6.56 -4.29 15.52
N ARG A 132 -5.34 -4.69 15.12
CA ARG A 132 -4.14 -4.53 15.95
C ARG A 132 -3.89 -3.09 16.35
N LEU A 133 -4.07 -2.15 15.42
CA LEU A 133 -3.94 -0.72 15.71
C LEU A 133 -5.02 -0.20 16.68
N LEU A 134 -6.22 -0.77 16.65
CA LEU A 134 -7.29 -0.39 17.57
C LEU A 134 -7.08 -0.98 18.96
N ASP A 135 -6.53 -2.18 19.07
CA ASP A 135 -6.31 -2.85 20.35
C ASP A 135 -5.17 -2.17 21.16
N ALA A 136 -3.95 -2.29 20.73
CA ALA A 136 -2.82 -1.81 21.52
C ALA A 136 -1.64 -1.27 20.70
N ASP A 137 -1.46 -1.71 19.45
CA ASP A 137 -0.29 -1.36 18.68
C ASP A 137 -0.31 0.10 18.23
N GLU A 138 0.86 0.72 18.19
CA GLU A 138 1.06 2.07 17.64
C GLU A 138 1.45 2.00 16.16
N ALA A 139 2.03 0.86 15.76
CA ALA A 139 2.39 0.55 14.40
C ALA A 139 2.10 -0.93 14.08
N VAL A 140 1.78 -1.22 12.82
CA VAL A 140 1.68 -2.58 12.29
C VAL A 140 2.37 -2.62 10.93
N PHE A 141 3.13 -3.69 10.68
CA PHE A 141 3.79 -3.91 9.39
C PHE A 141 3.46 -5.29 8.84
N THR A 142 3.37 -5.37 7.51
CA THR A 142 3.46 -6.64 6.80
C THR A 142 4.76 -6.63 6.02
N PRO A 143 5.78 -7.38 6.46
CA PRO A 143 7.03 -7.51 5.73
C PRO A 143 6.81 -8.06 4.33
N ALA A 144 7.64 -7.64 3.38
CA ALA A 144 7.76 -8.25 2.06
C ALA A 144 8.91 -9.29 2.04
N GLU A 145 8.81 -10.28 1.16
CA GLU A 145 9.85 -11.30 0.99
C GLU A 145 11.19 -10.70 0.50
N ASP A 146 11.15 -9.53 -0.15
CA ASP A 146 12.31 -8.81 -0.68
C ASP A 146 13.06 -7.94 0.36
N GLY A 147 12.62 -7.93 1.62
CA GLY A 147 13.20 -7.13 2.69
C GLY A 147 12.59 -5.75 2.89
N GLY A 148 11.57 -5.40 2.11
CA GLY A 148 10.70 -4.24 2.29
C GLY A 148 9.48 -4.55 3.17
N TYR A 149 8.40 -3.82 2.93
CA TYR A 149 7.08 -4.12 3.46
C TYR A 149 5.98 -3.71 2.47
N VAL A 150 4.90 -4.48 2.43
CA VAL A 150 3.74 -4.27 1.56
C VAL A 150 2.64 -3.46 2.24
N LEU A 151 2.66 -3.42 3.57
CA LEU A 151 1.71 -2.66 4.39
C LEU A 151 2.44 -2.02 5.57
N VAL A 152 2.13 -0.77 5.85
CA VAL A 152 2.41 -0.09 7.11
C VAL A 152 1.13 0.54 7.63
N GLY A 153 0.80 0.29 8.89
CA GLY A 153 -0.28 0.96 9.59
C GLY A 153 0.26 1.75 10.77
N LEU A 154 -0.27 2.95 10.99
CA LEU A 154 0.10 3.78 12.14
C LEU A 154 -1.14 4.33 12.83
N ARG A 155 -1.10 4.34 14.17
CA ARG A 155 -2.13 4.99 14.97
C ARG A 155 -2.03 6.52 14.89
N ARG A 156 -0.82 7.05 14.77
CA ARG A 156 -0.51 8.47 14.63
C ARG A 156 0.70 8.65 13.70
N PRO A 157 0.82 9.78 13.00
CA PRO A 157 2.00 10.05 12.17
C PRO A 157 3.28 9.94 13.00
N GLN A 158 4.29 9.29 12.43
CA GLN A 158 5.62 9.10 13.01
C GLN A 158 6.69 9.42 11.96
N PRO A 159 7.04 10.70 11.75
CA PRO A 159 7.98 11.09 10.70
C PRO A 159 9.32 10.37 10.81
N ALA A 160 9.83 10.23 12.03
CA ALA A 160 11.11 9.59 12.29
C ALA A 160 11.18 8.11 11.85
N LEU A 161 10.04 7.43 11.65
CA LEU A 161 10.02 6.06 11.09
C LEU A 161 10.48 6.00 9.64
N PHE A 162 10.35 7.09 8.91
CA PHE A 162 10.62 7.15 7.47
C PHE A 162 11.93 7.88 7.14
N GLU A 163 12.62 8.42 8.14
CA GLU A 163 13.88 9.14 7.97
C GLU A 163 15.07 8.20 7.92
N ALA A 164 16.02 8.49 7.02
CA ALA A 164 17.26 7.73 6.86
C ALA A 164 17.02 6.22 6.66
N ILE A 165 16.07 5.89 5.78
CA ILE A 165 15.80 4.53 5.30
C ILE A 165 16.33 4.41 3.86
N ASP A 166 17.06 3.36 3.59
CA ASP A 166 17.61 3.06 2.25
C ASP A 166 16.52 2.44 1.36
N TRP A 167 15.60 3.29 0.89
CA TRP A 167 14.45 2.86 0.09
C TRP A 167 14.86 2.09 -1.18
N GLY A 168 14.13 0.99 -1.45
CA GLY A 168 14.38 0.15 -2.62
C GLY A 168 15.50 -0.86 -2.44
N THR A 169 15.93 -1.10 -1.20
CA THR A 169 16.88 -2.15 -0.83
C THR A 169 16.24 -3.20 0.08
N ASP A 170 16.90 -4.33 0.25
CA ASP A 170 16.52 -5.40 1.18
C ASP A 170 16.69 -5.03 2.68
N GLN A 171 17.25 -3.84 2.95
CA GLN A 171 17.52 -3.35 4.31
C GLN A 171 16.34 -2.55 4.91
N VAL A 172 15.34 -2.21 4.11
CA VAL A 172 14.21 -1.34 4.53
C VAL A 172 13.55 -1.84 5.81
N MET A 173 13.14 -3.11 5.87
CA MET A 173 12.45 -3.62 7.07
C MET A 173 13.39 -3.75 8.27
N ALA A 174 14.66 -4.10 8.06
CA ALA A 174 15.66 -4.17 9.12
C ALA A 174 15.89 -2.79 9.76
N GLN A 175 16.04 -1.75 8.94
CA GLN A 175 16.20 -0.36 9.39
C GLN A 175 14.92 0.15 10.07
N THR A 176 13.74 -0.17 9.54
CA THR A 176 12.45 0.16 10.15
C THR A 176 12.31 -0.46 11.54
N ARG A 177 12.68 -1.74 11.73
CA ARG A 177 12.70 -2.40 13.05
C ARG A 177 13.63 -1.70 14.03
N ALA A 178 14.81 -1.28 13.57
CA ALA A 178 15.75 -0.53 14.41
C ALA A 178 15.13 0.81 14.84
N ARG A 179 14.47 1.52 13.94
CA ARG A 179 13.81 2.78 14.21
C ARG A 179 12.63 2.63 15.19
N LEU A 180 11.81 1.58 15.02
CA LEU A 180 10.72 1.26 15.95
C LEU A 180 11.23 1.06 17.39
N ARG A 181 12.34 0.31 17.55
CA ARG A 181 12.98 0.12 18.86
C ARG A 181 13.50 1.43 19.45
N GLN A 182 14.15 2.28 18.65
CA GLN A 182 14.66 3.58 19.10
C GLN A 182 13.55 4.51 19.58
N LEU A 183 12.40 4.46 18.92
CA LEU A 183 11.23 5.28 19.25
C LEU A 183 10.38 4.68 20.38
N GLY A 184 10.67 3.45 20.80
CA GLY A 184 9.89 2.75 21.84
C GLY A 184 8.45 2.44 21.44
N LEU A 185 8.15 2.36 20.13
CA LEU A 185 6.81 2.14 19.62
C LEU A 185 6.42 0.66 19.76
N ARG A 186 5.22 0.42 20.27
CA ARG A 186 4.61 -0.91 20.27
C ARG A 186 4.20 -1.26 18.85
N CYS A 187 4.76 -2.32 18.32
CA CYS A 187 4.57 -2.72 16.95
C CYS A 187 4.32 -4.23 16.84
N SER A 188 3.37 -4.62 15.99
CA SER A 188 3.21 -6.00 15.52
C SER A 188 3.65 -6.13 14.08
N GLU A 189 4.23 -7.28 13.76
CA GLU A 189 4.42 -7.71 12.38
C GLU A 189 3.38 -8.77 12.02
N MET A 190 2.77 -8.60 10.86
CA MET A 190 1.91 -9.60 10.24
C MET A 190 2.76 -10.65 9.50
N PRO A 191 2.22 -11.81 9.13
CA PRO A 191 2.92 -12.74 8.26
C PRO A 191 3.42 -12.06 6.99
N ALA A 192 4.68 -12.35 6.61
CA ALA A 192 5.27 -11.78 5.41
C ALA A 192 4.48 -12.18 4.15
N LEU A 193 4.38 -11.26 3.21
CA LEU A 193 3.76 -11.47 1.91
C LEU A 193 4.79 -11.20 0.81
N TRP A 194 4.49 -11.66 -0.38
CA TRP A 194 5.30 -11.42 -1.57
C TRP A 194 4.65 -10.38 -2.49
N ASP A 195 5.46 -9.65 -3.20
CA ASP A 195 5.05 -8.68 -4.20
C ASP A 195 5.57 -9.06 -5.60
N VAL A 196 5.09 -8.38 -6.62
CA VAL A 196 5.47 -8.63 -8.01
C VAL A 196 6.38 -7.52 -8.47
N ASP A 197 7.69 -7.74 -8.48
CA ASP A 197 8.65 -6.75 -8.96
C ASP A 197 9.51 -7.27 -10.12
N GLU A 198 9.86 -8.56 -10.12
CA GLU A 198 10.70 -9.20 -11.11
C GLU A 198 9.96 -10.22 -11.99
N PRO A 199 10.55 -10.67 -13.13
CA PRO A 199 9.95 -11.67 -14.01
C PRO A 199 9.52 -12.96 -13.31
N ALA A 200 10.26 -13.43 -12.31
CA ALA A 200 9.93 -14.64 -11.55
C ALA A 200 8.64 -14.44 -10.74
N ASP A 201 8.45 -13.29 -10.10
CA ASP A 201 7.27 -12.97 -9.34
C ASP A 201 6.04 -12.89 -10.23
N TRP A 202 6.21 -12.31 -11.43
CA TRP A 202 5.15 -12.27 -12.43
C TRP A 202 4.71 -13.67 -12.84
N GLN A 203 5.65 -14.60 -13.07
CA GLN A 203 5.33 -16.00 -13.38
C GLN A 203 4.65 -16.68 -12.19
N ARG A 204 5.14 -16.47 -10.96
CA ARG A 204 4.51 -16.94 -9.72
C ARG A 204 3.04 -16.47 -9.67
N TRP A 205 2.78 -15.19 -9.94
CA TRP A 205 1.41 -14.67 -9.92
C TRP A 205 0.53 -15.29 -10.99
N LEU A 206 1.03 -15.48 -12.21
CA LEU A 206 0.26 -16.12 -13.27
C LEU A 206 -0.11 -17.58 -12.93
N SER A 207 0.74 -18.29 -12.20
CA SER A 207 0.48 -19.69 -11.80
C SER A 207 -0.63 -19.85 -10.77
N ILE A 208 -0.83 -18.84 -9.90
CA ILE A 208 -1.86 -18.85 -8.84
C ILE A 208 -3.13 -18.08 -9.22
N LYS A 209 -3.09 -17.28 -10.27
CA LYS A 209 -4.25 -16.54 -10.77
C LYS A 209 -5.24 -17.52 -11.39
N PRO A 210 -6.51 -17.57 -10.94
CA PRO A 210 -7.50 -18.40 -11.61
C PRO A 210 -7.64 -17.94 -13.07
N PRO A 211 -7.84 -18.89 -14.02
CA PRO A 211 -7.99 -18.56 -15.41
C PRO A 211 -9.12 -17.53 -15.57
N THR A 212 -8.80 -16.40 -16.21
CA THR A 212 -9.82 -15.42 -16.57
C THR A 212 -10.75 -16.05 -17.59
N HIS A 213 -11.98 -16.36 -17.19
CA HIS A 213 -13.01 -16.70 -18.17
C HIS A 213 -13.10 -15.55 -19.17
N ARG A 214 -12.64 -15.81 -20.41
CA ARG A 214 -12.95 -14.97 -21.55
C ARG A 214 -14.44 -15.16 -21.83
N THR A 215 -15.26 -14.20 -21.45
CA THR A 215 -16.60 -14.00 -22.00
C THR A 215 -16.49 -13.13 -23.25
#